data_e93450aa107a4bdf0a9c24fb1ade4078
#
_entry.id   e93450aa107a4bdf0a9c24fb1ade4078
#
_cell.length_a   1.000
_cell.length_b   1.000
_cell.length_c   1.000
_cell.angle_alpha   90.00
_cell.angle_beta   90.00
_cell.angle_gamma   90.00
#
_symmetry.space_group_name_H-M   'P 1'
#
loop_
_entity.id
_entity.type
_entity.pdbx_description
1 polymer ?
#
loop_
_entity_poly.entity_id
_entity_poly.type
_entity_poly.pdbx_seq_one_letter_code
_entity_poly.pdbx_strand_id
1 'polypeptide(L)'
;MPASAESALEVLGEEESWHLLASADLGRLAVSIDGGVDVFPINYVVADRVIFFRTAPGSKLMDLTRHPIVALETDGTHNRRRWSVVVKGSAVRLGSDEEIEASGVLTLHSLVPTEKWNYVRITVSSITGRQFTSSRQA
;
A
#
# COMPACT_ATOMS: atom_id res chain seq x y z
N MET A 1 -5.30 -12.25 -33.17
CA MET A 1 -4.55 -12.82 -32.49
C MET A 1 -4.44 -12.38 -31.17
N PRO A 2 -4.78 -13.05 -30.35
CA PRO A 2 -4.84 -12.68 -28.98
C PRO A 2 -3.53 -12.39 -28.35
N ALA A 3 -2.49 -12.70 -29.04
CA ALA A 3 -1.21 -12.46 -28.49
C ALA A 3 -0.98 -11.02 -28.14
N SER A 4 -1.70 -10.12 -28.79
CA SER A 4 -1.45 -8.73 -28.51
C SER A 4 -1.84 -8.37 -27.08
N ALA A 5 -2.89 -8.96 -26.56
CA ALA A 5 -3.30 -8.62 -25.21
C ALA A 5 -2.28 -9.12 -24.20
N GLU A 6 -1.72 -10.29 -24.43
CA GLU A 6 -0.74 -10.80 -23.50
C GLU A 6 0.57 -10.08 -23.63
N SER A 7 0.94 -9.71 -24.85
CA SER A 7 2.20 -9.02 -25.02
C SER A 7 2.15 -7.62 -24.47
N ALA A 8 0.97 -7.11 -24.12
CA ALA A 8 0.87 -5.79 -23.55
C ALA A 8 1.19 -5.82 -22.03
N LEU A 9 1.21 -6.97 -21.42
CA LEU A 9 1.52 -7.07 -20.00
C LEU A 9 3.02 -7.14 -19.79
N GLU A 10 3.50 -6.31 -18.90
CA GLU A 10 4.92 -6.24 -18.62
C GLU A 10 5.15 -6.36 -17.13
N VAL A 11 6.07 -7.21 -16.72
CA VAL A 11 6.44 -7.33 -15.32
C VAL A 11 7.51 -6.30 -15.03
N LEU A 12 7.28 -5.48 -14.02
CA LEU A 12 8.21 -4.42 -13.67
C LEU A 12 9.27 -4.91 -12.71
N GLY A 13 10.43 -4.30 -12.76
CA GLY A 13 11.48 -4.61 -11.81
C GLY A 13 11.19 -4.03 -10.44
N GLU A 14 12.01 -4.41 -9.49
CA GLU A 14 11.79 -4.02 -8.11
C GLU A 14 11.93 -2.51 -7.92
N GLU A 15 12.94 -1.92 -8.52
CA GLU A 15 13.15 -0.48 -8.39
C GLU A 15 11.98 0.31 -8.93
N GLU A 16 11.50 -0.06 -10.08
CA GLU A 16 10.38 0.64 -10.67
C GLU A 16 9.12 0.44 -9.85
N SER A 17 8.93 -0.75 -9.30
CA SER A 17 7.77 -1.02 -8.45
C SER A 17 7.79 -0.12 -7.22
N TRP A 18 8.95 0.04 -6.59
CA TRP A 18 9.05 0.94 -5.44
C TRP A 18 8.79 2.38 -5.84
N HIS A 19 9.27 2.77 -7.03
CA HIS A 19 9.06 4.13 -7.52
C HIS A 19 7.57 4.41 -7.71
N LEU A 20 6.86 3.46 -8.33
CA LEU A 20 5.44 3.64 -8.55
C LEU A 20 4.66 3.64 -7.24
N LEU A 21 5.04 2.76 -6.32
CA LEU A 21 4.40 2.72 -5.02
C LEU A 21 4.54 4.06 -4.31
N ALA A 22 5.72 4.64 -4.37
CA ALA A 22 5.97 5.91 -3.70
C ALA A 22 5.29 7.09 -4.40
N SER A 23 4.93 6.93 -5.66
CA SER A 23 4.30 8.00 -6.41
C SER A 23 2.82 8.14 -6.11
N ALA A 24 2.22 7.14 -5.48
CA ALA A 24 0.82 7.17 -5.11
C ALA A 24 0.70 7.34 -3.61
N ASP A 25 -0.50 7.61 -3.13
CA ASP A 25 -0.70 7.78 -1.70
C ASP A 25 -1.97 7.10 -1.21
N LEU A 26 -2.70 6.45 -2.09
CA LEU A 26 -3.89 5.72 -1.70
C LEU A 26 -3.75 4.28 -2.16
N GLY A 27 -3.97 3.36 -1.25
CA GLY A 27 -3.91 1.94 -1.58
C GLY A 27 -4.99 1.18 -0.84
N ARG A 28 -5.04 -0.13 -1.09
CA ARG A 28 -5.98 -1.02 -0.45
C ARG A 28 -5.18 -2.03 0.36
N LEU A 29 -5.46 -2.06 1.65
CA LEU A 29 -4.78 -2.96 2.56
C LEU A 29 -5.66 -4.16 2.82
N ALA A 30 -5.15 -5.35 2.53
CA ALA A 30 -5.84 -6.59 2.80
C ALA A 30 -5.29 -7.18 4.08
N VAL A 31 -6.18 -7.49 5.01
CA VAL A 31 -5.80 -8.01 6.32
C VAL A 31 -6.63 -9.24 6.63
N SER A 32 -6.08 -10.10 7.46
CA SER A 32 -6.79 -11.30 7.90
C SER A 32 -7.46 -10.99 9.24
N ILE A 33 -8.77 -11.12 9.29
CA ILE A 33 -9.53 -10.83 10.50
C ILE A 33 -10.56 -11.93 10.67
N ASP A 34 -10.55 -12.56 11.83
CA ASP A 34 -11.59 -13.55 12.22
C ASP A 34 -11.84 -14.60 11.16
N GLY A 35 -10.78 -15.14 10.60
CA GLY A 35 -10.90 -16.23 9.66
C GLY A 35 -11.25 -15.81 8.24
N GLY A 36 -11.37 -14.52 8.01
CA GLY A 36 -11.65 -13.98 6.68
C GLY A 36 -10.62 -12.95 6.29
N VAL A 37 -10.88 -12.28 5.19
CA VAL A 37 -10.00 -11.22 4.69
C VAL A 37 -10.84 -9.97 4.51
N ASP A 38 -10.39 -8.87 5.08
CA ASP A 38 -11.04 -7.58 4.86
C ASP A 38 -10.09 -6.67 4.11
N VAL A 39 -10.65 -5.71 3.38
CA VAL A 39 -9.87 -4.77 2.58
C VAL A 39 -10.25 -3.37 2.99
N PHE A 40 -9.25 -2.54 3.25
CA PHE A 40 -9.46 -1.18 3.68
C PHE A 40 -8.69 -0.20 2.79
N PRO A 41 -9.32 0.89 2.34
CA PRO A 41 -8.55 1.94 1.68
C PRO A 41 -7.73 2.69 2.73
N ILE A 42 -6.48 2.92 2.44
CA ILE A 42 -5.61 3.65 3.36
C ILE A 42 -4.77 4.65 2.58
N ASN A 43 -4.41 5.73 3.26
CA ASN A 43 -3.39 6.63 2.76
C ASN A 43 -2.07 6.23 3.40
N TYR A 44 -1.02 6.20 2.61
CA TYR A 44 0.27 5.71 3.09
C TYR A 44 1.40 6.61 2.61
N VAL A 45 2.56 6.43 3.21
CA VAL A 45 3.77 7.10 2.78
C VAL A 45 4.90 6.06 2.78
N VAL A 46 5.84 6.22 1.87
CA VAL A 46 6.98 5.30 1.76
C VAL A 46 8.24 6.06 2.17
N ALA A 47 9.03 5.43 3.02
CA ALA A 47 10.32 5.98 3.42
C ALA A 47 11.31 4.82 3.57
N ASP A 48 12.42 4.87 2.82
CA ASP A 48 13.46 3.85 2.90
C ASP A 48 12.91 2.44 2.70
N ARG A 49 12.01 2.29 1.75
CA ARG A 49 11.41 0.99 1.40
C ARG A 49 10.63 0.40 2.55
N VAL A 50 10.09 1.27 3.39
CA VAL A 50 9.17 0.88 4.45
C VAL A 50 7.91 1.72 4.26
N ILE A 51 6.77 1.14 4.55
CA ILE A 51 5.49 1.80 4.32
C ILE A 51 4.87 2.13 5.66
N PHE A 52 4.34 3.35 5.77
CA PHE A 52 3.69 3.79 6.99
C PHE A 52 2.29 4.28 6.68
N PHE A 53 1.36 4.04 7.58
CA PHE A 53 0.03 4.61 7.47
C PHE A 53 -0.54 4.85 8.88
N ARG A 54 -1.66 5.55 8.93
CA ARG A 54 -2.31 5.79 10.22
C ARG A 54 -3.77 5.36 10.13
N THR A 55 -4.34 5.04 11.26
CA THR A 55 -5.71 4.60 11.31
C THR A 55 -6.37 5.20 12.54
N ALA A 56 -7.67 5.43 12.45
CA ALA A 56 -8.43 6.03 13.53
C ALA A 56 -8.50 5.10 14.73
N PRO A 57 -8.63 5.65 15.93
CA PRO A 57 -8.79 4.81 17.11
C PRO A 57 -10.05 3.96 16.98
N GLY A 58 -9.98 2.73 17.46
CA GLY A 58 -11.11 1.82 17.41
C GLY A 58 -11.31 1.15 16.08
N SER A 59 -10.42 1.40 15.12
CA SER A 59 -10.51 0.76 13.83
C SER A 59 -10.25 -0.74 13.94
N LYS A 60 -10.88 -1.52 13.08
CA LYS A 60 -10.62 -2.95 13.00
C LYS A 60 -9.17 -3.22 12.62
N LEU A 61 -8.50 -2.25 12.04
CA LEU A 61 -7.09 -2.41 11.69
C LEU A 61 -6.22 -2.59 12.92
N MET A 62 -6.74 -2.31 14.12
CA MET A 62 -5.97 -2.55 15.34
C MET A 62 -5.75 -4.03 15.62
N ASP A 63 -6.48 -4.90 14.93
CA ASP A 63 -6.26 -6.33 15.09
C ASP A 63 -4.98 -6.80 14.40
N LEU A 64 -4.24 -5.90 13.77
CA LEU A 64 -2.99 -6.28 13.12
C LEU A 64 -1.98 -6.88 14.09
N THR A 65 -2.09 -6.58 15.39
CA THR A 65 -1.18 -7.18 16.36
C THR A 65 -1.38 -8.69 16.45
N ARG A 66 -2.58 -9.17 16.12
CA ARG A 66 -2.85 -10.59 16.16
C ARG A 66 -2.55 -11.24 14.82
N HIS A 67 -2.75 -10.53 13.74
CA HIS A 67 -2.61 -11.06 12.40
C HIS A 67 -1.79 -10.06 11.59
N PRO A 68 -0.48 -10.04 11.81
CA PRO A 68 0.35 -8.98 11.23
C PRO A 68 0.64 -9.11 9.74
N ILE A 69 0.34 -10.25 9.14
CA ILE A 69 0.64 -10.43 7.71
C ILE A 69 -0.40 -9.70 6.89
N VAL A 70 0.07 -8.83 6.00
CA VAL A 70 -0.81 -7.97 5.22
C VAL A 70 -0.35 -7.91 3.78
N ALA A 71 -1.24 -7.44 2.91
CA ALA A 71 -0.89 -7.10 1.54
C ALA A 71 -1.43 -5.72 1.25
N LEU A 72 -0.66 -4.93 0.52
CA LEU A 72 -1.08 -3.60 0.11
C LEU A 72 -1.02 -3.53 -1.40
N GLU A 73 -2.10 -3.06 -2.01
CA GLU A 73 -2.15 -2.90 -3.45
C GLU A 73 -2.39 -1.44 -3.75
N THR A 74 -1.69 -0.92 -4.74
CA THR A 74 -2.00 0.40 -5.27
C THR A 74 -1.89 0.32 -6.79
N ASP A 75 -2.60 1.21 -7.48
CA ASP A 75 -2.58 1.18 -8.92
C ASP A 75 -2.79 2.58 -9.46
N GLY A 76 -2.57 2.74 -10.74
CA GLY A 76 -2.73 4.03 -11.37
C GLY A 76 -2.55 3.94 -12.87
N THR A 77 -2.55 5.10 -13.49
CA THR A 77 -2.36 5.23 -14.93
C THR A 77 -1.25 6.23 -15.18
N HIS A 78 -0.35 5.89 -16.09
CA HIS A 78 0.74 6.77 -16.45
C HIS A 78 1.04 6.58 -17.93
N ASN A 79 0.95 7.67 -18.70
CA ASN A 79 1.22 7.62 -20.13
C ASN A 79 0.40 6.55 -20.85
N ARG A 80 -0.90 6.52 -20.54
CA ARG A 80 -1.82 5.55 -21.15
C ARG A 80 -1.55 4.12 -20.75
N ARG A 81 -0.68 3.90 -19.80
CA ARG A 81 -0.44 2.56 -19.28
C ARG A 81 -1.02 2.47 -17.89
N ARG A 82 -1.62 1.31 -17.63
CA ARG A 82 -2.10 1.04 -16.28
C ARG A 82 -1.06 0.23 -15.57
N TRP A 83 -0.84 0.56 -14.33
CA TRP A 83 0.12 -0.17 -13.53
C TRP A 83 -0.50 -0.55 -12.20
N SER A 84 0.01 -1.62 -11.61
CA SER A 84 -0.37 -2.01 -10.27
C SER A 84 0.85 -2.55 -9.55
N VAL A 85 0.88 -2.31 -8.24
CA VAL A 85 1.96 -2.78 -7.39
C VAL A 85 1.32 -3.46 -6.20
N VAL A 86 1.81 -4.65 -5.85
CA VAL A 86 1.36 -5.38 -4.68
C VAL A 86 2.55 -5.61 -3.78
N VAL A 87 2.36 -5.25 -2.51
CA VAL A 87 3.36 -5.44 -1.48
C VAL A 87 2.83 -6.46 -0.50
N LYS A 88 3.68 -7.38 -0.08
CA LYS A 88 3.35 -8.28 1.03
C LYS A 88 4.34 -8.04 2.14
N GLY A 89 3.87 -8.09 3.36
CA GLY A 89 4.75 -7.84 4.49
C GLY A 89 4.03 -8.02 5.80
N SER A 90 4.63 -7.47 6.85
CA SER A 90 4.04 -7.55 8.17
C SER A 90 3.88 -6.15 8.74
N ALA A 91 2.81 -5.97 9.49
CA ALA A 91 2.44 -4.67 10.03
C ALA A 91 2.68 -4.64 11.53
N VAL A 92 3.27 -3.53 12.00
CA VAL A 92 3.57 -3.35 13.41
C VAL A 92 3.14 -1.95 13.80
N ARG A 93 2.47 -1.84 14.94
CA ARG A 93 2.08 -0.54 15.45
C ARG A 93 3.31 0.16 16.01
N LEU A 94 3.46 1.44 15.68
CA LEU A 94 4.55 2.23 16.21
C LEU A 94 4.23 2.60 17.67
N GLY A 95 5.20 2.41 18.53
CA GLY A 95 4.96 2.51 19.96
C GLY A 95 5.45 3.77 20.63
N SER A 96 6.24 4.59 19.94
CA SER A 96 6.79 5.78 20.58
C SER A 96 6.63 6.98 19.69
N ASP A 97 6.58 8.17 20.29
CA ASP A 97 6.48 9.39 19.55
C ASP A 97 7.71 9.60 18.67
N GLU A 98 8.86 9.15 19.11
CA GLU A 98 10.07 9.28 18.33
C GLU A 98 10.01 8.45 17.06
N GLU A 99 9.51 7.23 17.16
CA GLU A 99 9.35 6.40 15.99
C GLU A 99 8.37 7.02 15.02
N ILE A 100 7.27 7.53 15.53
CA ILE A 100 6.25 8.14 14.70
C ILE A 100 6.82 9.34 13.96
N GLU A 101 7.57 10.19 14.65
CA GLU A 101 8.14 11.36 14.02
C GLU A 101 9.18 10.99 12.98
N ALA A 102 10.02 10.05 13.28
CA ALA A 102 11.09 9.66 12.36
C ALA A 102 10.56 8.99 11.10
N SER A 103 9.35 8.45 11.17
CA SER A 103 8.80 7.73 10.03
C SER A 103 8.33 8.62 8.90
N GLY A 104 8.05 9.87 9.18
CA GLY A 104 7.49 10.77 8.18
C GLY A 104 5.99 10.62 8.02
N VAL A 105 5.36 9.71 8.77
CA VAL A 105 3.93 9.45 8.60
C VAL A 105 3.09 10.66 8.98
N LEU A 106 3.63 11.56 9.79
CA LEU A 106 2.89 12.75 10.19
C LEU A 106 2.64 13.70 9.04
N THR A 107 3.33 13.50 7.90
CA THR A 107 3.08 14.34 6.74
C THR A 107 1.82 13.94 5.99
N LEU A 108 1.21 12.80 6.34
CA LEU A 108 -0.02 12.40 5.68
C LEU A 108 -1.16 13.32 6.07
N HIS A 109 -1.97 13.66 5.10
CA HIS A 109 -3.13 14.49 5.37
C HIS A 109 -4.30 13.61 5.78
N SER A 110 -5.08 14.11 6.71
CA SER A 110 -6.25 13.38 7.17
C SER A 110 -7.50 14.16 6.79
N LEU A 111 -8.49 13.44 6.32
CA LEU A 111 -9.77 14.07 6.08
C LEU A 111 -10.61 14.15 7.35
N VAL A 112 -10.24 13.39 8.37
CA VAL A 112 -10.95 13.39 9.63
C VAL A 112 -10.10 14.09 10.68
N PRO A 113 -10.52 15.22 11.19
CA PRO A 113 -9.72 15.96 12.16
C PRO A 113 -9.85 15.31 13.54
N THR A 114 -8.96 14.42 13.83
CA THR A 114 -8.94 13.78 15.13
C THR A 114 -7.54 13.85 15.67
N GLU A 115 -7.43 13.91 16.97
CA GLU A 115 -6.16 14.06 17.56
C GLU A 115 -5.46 12.78 17.82
N LYS A 116 -6.15 11.68 17.85
CA LYS A 116 -5.51 10.44 18.24
C LYS A 116 -5.50 9.47 17.11
N TRP A 117 -4.33 9.21 16.58
CA TRP A 117 -4.13 8.28 15.50
C TRP A 117 -3.26 7.13 15.95
N ASN A 118 -3.51 5.98 15.39
CA ASN A 118 -2.61 4.85 15.54
C ASN A 118 -1.76 4.77 14.28
N TYR A 119 -0.46 4.69 14.45
CA TYR A 119 0.46 4.66 13.33
C TYR A 119 1.05 3.27 13.16
N VAL A 120 1.12 2.80 11.94
CA VAL A 120 1.51 1.44 11.62
C VAL A 120 2.63 1.45 10.60
N ARG A 121 3.60 0.57 10.78
CA ARG A 121 4.69 0.38 9.85
C ARG A 121 4.53 -0.98 9.19
N ILE A 122 4.68 -1.04 7.87
CA ILE A 122 4.69 -2.30 7.14
C ILE A 122 6.12 -2.56 6.70
N THR A 123 6.68 -3.68 7.18
CA THR A 123 7.98 -4.15 6.74
C THR A 123 7.72 -5.08 5.56
N VAL A 124 8.32 -4.77 4.42
CA VAL A 124 7.99 -5.42 3.16
C VAL A 124 8.82 -6.67 2.98
N SER A 125 8.16 -7.79 2.70
CA SER A 125 8.85 -9.02 2.37
C SER A 125 8.90 -9.25 0.87
N SER A 126 7.95 -8.74 0.12
CA SER A 126 8.03 -8.82 -1.34
C SER A 126 7.24 -7.68 -1.97
N ILE A 127 7.68 -7.27 -3.14
CA ILE A 127 6.99 -6.25 -3.90
C ILE A 127 6.99 -6.71 -5.36
N THR A 128 5.84 -6.62 -6.01
CA THR A 128 5.73 -6.97 -7.41
C THR A 128 4.95 -5.88 -8.12
N GLY A 129 5.34 -5.58 -9.34
CA GLY A 129 4.67 -4.58 -10.14
C GLY A 129 4.41 -5.07 -11.53
N ARG A 130 3.34 -4.58 -12.12
CA ARG A 130 2.96 -4.91 -13.48
C ARG A 130 2.42 -3.68 -14.16
N GLN A 131 2.61 -3.61 -15.46
CA GLN A 131 1.97 -2.55 -16.20
C GLN A 131 1.52 -3.10 -17.55
N PHE A 132 0.49 -2.49 -18.08
CA PHE A 132 -0.02 -2.92 -19.37
C PHE A 132 -0.65 -1.73 -20.07
N THR A 133 -0.59 -1.76 -21.40
CA THR A 133 -1.17 -0.73 -22.19
C THR A 133 -2.64 -1.05 -22.39
N SER A 134 -3.48 -0.08 -22.15
CA SER A 134 -4.90 -0.27 -22.38
C SER A 134 -5.11 -0.23 -23.88
N SER A 135 -5.43 -1.38 -24.44
CA SER A 135 -5.64 -1.40 -25.86
C SER A 135 -7.06 -1.04 -26.21
N ARG A 136 -7.96 -0.95 -25.28
CA ARG A 136 -9.20 -0.68 -25.55
C ARG A 136 -9.39 0.63 -25.78
N GLN A 137 -9.88 0.98 -26.62
CA GLN A 137 -10.11 2.23 -26.77
C GLN A 137 -11.41 2.41 -26.68
N ALA A 138 -11.98 1.85 -26.46
CA ALA A 138 -13.36 1.97 -26.38
C ALA A 138 -13.94 2.94 -26.64
#